data_4ba24cae5e37a1a6c99a68255c102c56
#
_entry.id   4ba24cae5e37a1a6c99a68255c102c56
#
_cell.length_a   1.000
_cell.length_b   1.000
_cell.length_c   1.000
_cell.angle_alpha   90.00
_cell.angle_beta   90.00
_cell.angle_gamma   90.00
#
_symmetry.space_group_name_H-M   'P 1'
#
loop_
_entity.id
_entity.type
_entity.pdbx_description
1 polymer ?
#
loop_
_entity_poly.entity_id
_entity_poly.type
_entity_poly.pdbx_seq_one_letter_code
_entity_poly.pdbx_strand_id
1 'polypeptide(L)'
;MQLGTRFALALLLTTIQFSATSAEDAPKAKVFEELIRFSSDEGLARLARSTAKVDFPMLANQFEAQSNPAFCGPTSAAIVLNAAYGRNPNLPRDWSRLHEGDLKYAPPNIDPSIPRFTQDNVITKGQKTRAQVLGEPLTLNGKQVTDFGYQVRQLDEMLRANGVTTKLTIVDENKLDDDVRTELVENLQRRGDYVIIAFLREAVGERGGPHISPLGAYDAESDSFLVLDVNPASADWVWMPTKTLIKGMRTFDKIENRGYILIGPP
;
A
#
# COMPACT_ATOMS: atom_id res chain seq x y z
N MET A 1 18.82 87.97 43.09
CA MET A 1 20.00 87.14 42.80
C MET A 1 19.55 85.72 42.84
N GLN A 2 19.27 85.14 41.70
CA GLN A 2 18.95 83.71 41.57
C GLN A 2 19.73 83.19 40.38
N LEU A 3 20.64 82.26 40.64
CA LEU A 3 21.39 81.51 39.64
C LEU A 3 20.45 80.40 39.08
N GLY A 4 20.31 80.43 37.80
CA GLY A 4 19.64 79.33 37.10
C GLY A 4 20.64 78.32 36.53
N THR A 5 20.57 77.13 37.01
CA THR A 5 21.40 75.99 36.52
C THR A 5 20.71 75.36 35.31
N ARG A 6 21.34 75.36 34.15
CA ARG A 6 20.91 74.68 32.96
C ARG A 6 21.47 73.25 32.97
N PHE A 7 20.58 72.27 32.97
CA PHE A 7 20.91 70.87 32.75
C PHE A 7 20.83 70.60 31.21
N ALA A 8 21.95 70.14 30.65
CA ALA A 8 22.02 69.64 29.30
C ALA A 8 21.72 68.15 29.30
N LEU A 9 20.65 67.74 28.62
CA LEU A 9 20.24 66.33 28.41
C LEU A 9 20.96 65.80 27.16
N ALA A 10 21.93 64.93 27.35
CA ALA A 10 22.60 64.24 26.24
C ALA A 10 21.75 63.03 25.81
N LEU A 11 21.21 63.06 24.58
CA LEU A 11 20.48 61.96 23.97
C LEU A 11 21.46 60.97 23.34
N LEU A 12 21.64 59.78 23.95
CA LEU A 12 22.37 58.65 23.36
C LEU A 12 21.48 57.96 22.33
N LEU A 13 21.78 58.12 21.05
CA LEU A 13 21.19 57.36 19.96
C LEU A 13 21.97 56.00 19.86
N THR A 14 21.39 54.95 20.35
CA THR A 14 21.83 53.57 20.08
C THR A 14 21.31 53.12 18.74
N THR A 15 22.15 52.99 17.74
CA THR A 15 21.83 52.35 16.44
C THR A 15 21.79 50.85 16.61
N ILE A 16 20.60 50.27 16.54
CA ILE A 16 20.43 48.80 16.46
C ILE A 16 20.73 48.40 15.02
N GLN A 17 21.86 47.75 14.81
CA GLN A 17 22.15 47.06 13.53
C GLN A 17 21.34 45.80 13.44
N PHE A 18 20.31 45.73 12.60
CA PHE A 18 19.68 44.51 12.17
C PHE A 18 20.62 43.78 11.19
N SER A 19 21.25 42.72 11.64
CA SER A 19 21.89 41.76 10.75
C SER A 19 20.81 41.04 9.99
N ALA A 20 20.71 41.27 8.69
CA ALA A 20 19.90 40.47 7.79
C ALA A 20 20.55 39.09 7.70
N THR A 21 20.00 38.10 8.44
CA THR A 21 20.29 36.69 8.23
C THR A 21 19.69 36.32 6.88
N SER A 22 20.54 35.92 5.93
CA SER A 22 20.12 35.45 4.62
C SER A 22 19.17 34.25 4.81
N ALA A 23 18.00 34.37 4.21
CA ALA A 23 17.00 33.29 4.11
C ALA A 23 17.45 32.27 3.05
N GLU A 24 18.59 31.60 3.31
CA GLU A 24 19.09 30.53 2.46
C GLU A 24 19.31 29.31 3.35
N ASP A 25 18.33 28.43 3.38
CA ASP A 25 18.30 27.03 3.79
C ASP A 25 16.99 26.64 4.50
N ALA A 26 15.85 27.09 3.96
CA ALA A 26 14.63 26.36 4.23
C ALA A 26 14.67 25.06 3.38
N PRO A 27 14.53 23.86 3.98
CA PRO A 27 14.50 22.63 3.22
C PRO A 27 13.40 22.75 2.15
N LYS A 28 13.78 22.62 0.87
CA LYS A 28 12.83 22.64 -0.26
C LYS A 28 11.77 21.61 0.06
N ALA A 29 10.52 22.04 0.20
CA ALA A 29 9.38 21.14 0.39
C ALA A 29 9.45 20.09 -0.72
N LYS A 30 9.41 18.80 -0.35
CA LYS A 30 9.35 17.71 -1.33
C LYS A 30 8.09 17.92 -2.14
N VAL A 31 8.24 18.30 -3.41
CA VAL A 31 7.12 18.36 -4.35
C VAL A 31 6.76 16.92 -4.67
N PHE A 32 5.63 16.45 -4.17
CA PHE A 32 5.03 15.20 -4.60
C PHE A 32 4.06 15.52 -5.74
N GLU A 33 4.06 14.65 -6.77
CA GLU A 33 2.99 14.67 -7.76
C GLU A 33 1.67 14.36 -7.04
N GLU A 34 0.62 15.06 -7.39
CA GLU A 34 -0.66 14.97 -6.69
C GLU A 34 -1.31 13.60 -6.90
N LEU A 35 -1.67 12.94 -5.80
CA LEU A 35 -2.48 11.73 -5.81
C LEU A 35 -3.94 12.11 -6.03
N ILE A 36 -4.56 11.54 -7.06
CA ILE A 36 -5.98 11.82 -7.37
C ILE A 36 -6.85 10.74 -6.76
N ARG A 37 -7.79 11.14 -5.89
CA ARG A 37 -8.75 10.22 -5.28
C ARG A 37 -9.61 9.55 -6.34
N PHE A 38 -9.78 8.24 -6.24
CA PHE A 38 -10.64 7.46 -7.12
C PHE A 38 -12.09 8.00 -7.14
N SER A 39 -12.62 8.41 -5.98
CA SER A 39 -13.99 8.90 -5.82
C SER A 39 -14.23 10.32 -6.36
N SER A 40 -13.20 11.03 -6.84
CA SER A 40 -13.37 12.33 -7.49
C SER A 40 -13.85 12.17 -8.95
N ASP A 41 -14.41 13.25 -9.52
CA ASP A 41 -14.84 13.27 -10.93
C ASP A 41 -13.68 12.88 -11.86
N GLU A 42 -12.48 13.44 -11.63
CA GLU A 42 -11.29 13.09 -12.39
C GLU A 42 -10.87 11.63 -12.16
N GLY A 43 -10.96 11.11 -10.92
CA GLY A 43 -10.66 9.71 -10.62
C GLY A 43 -11.58 8.73 -11.35
N LEU A 44 -12.87 9.03 -11.41
CA LEU A 44 -13.85 8.25 -12.16
C LEU A 44 -13.64 8.37 -13.67
N ALA A 45 -13.30 9.56 -14.17
CA ALA A 45 -12.97 9.78 -15.59
C ALA A 45 -11.74 8.97 -16.01
N ARG A 46 -10.68 8.90 -15.18
CA ARG A 46 -9.50 8.04 -15.42
C ARG A 46 -9.89 6.58 -15.56
N LEU A 47 -10.72 6.06 -14.65
CA LEU A 47 -11.20 4.67 -14.79
C LEU A 47 -12.02 4.49 -16.07
N ALA A 48 -12.89 5.43 -16.44
CA ALA A 48 -13.71 5.32 -17.63
C ALA A 48 -12.87 5.19 -18.91
N ARG A 49 -11.83 6.04 -19.08
CA ARG A 49 -10.97 6.04 -20.28
C ARG A 49 -9.85 4.98 -20.26
N SER A 50 -9.49 4.43 -19.09
CA SER A 50 -8.48 3.37 -18.98
C SER A 50 -8.84 2.14 -19.80
N THR A 51 -7.85 1.55 -20.48
CA THR A 51 -7.98 0.26 -21.21
C THR A 51 -7.32 -0.90 -20.49
N ALA A 52 -6.31 -0.65 -19.65
CA ALA A 52 -5.63 -1.63 -18.80
C ALA A 52 -6.36 -1.71 -17.42
N LYS A 53 -7.49 -2.41 -17.38
CA LYS A 53 -8.35 -2.58 -16.18
C LYS A 53 -9.20 -3.85 -16.26
N VAL A 54 -8.71 -4.86 -16.99
CA VAL A 54 -9.55 -6.01 -17.40
C VAL A 54 -10.15 -6.74 -16.19
N ASP A 55 -9.39 -6.90 -15.12
CA ASP A 55 -9.83 -7.60 -13.91
C ASP A 55 -10.19 -6.68 -12.73
N PHE A 56 -10.23 -5.36 -12.95
CA PHE A 56 -10.71 -4.40 -11.94
C PHE A 56 -12.09 -4.77 -11.36
N PRO A 57 -13.12 -5.16 -12.17
CA PRO A 57 -14.41 -5.54 -11.62
C PRO A 57 -14.34 -6.75 -10.69
N MET A 58 -13.44 -7.70 -10.96
CA MET A 58 -13.26 -8.88 -10.11
C MET A 58 -12.60 -8.49 -8.78
N LEU A 59 -11.57 -7.65 -8.81
CA LEU A 59 -10.93 -7.13 -7.59
C LEU A 59 -11.90 -6.30 -6.76
N ALA A 60 -12.63 -5.38 -7.39
CA ALA A 60 -13.61 -4.53 -6.71
C ALA A 60 -14.73 -5.35 -6.04
N ASN A 61 -15.18 -6.44 -6.70
CA ASN A 61 -16.20 -7.32 -6.15
C ASN A 61 -15.72 -8.17 -4.96
N GLN A 62 -14.41 -8.40 -4.85
CA GLN A 62 -13.79 -9.14 -3.73
C GLN A 62 -13.11 -8.23 -2.71
N PHE A 63 -13.23 -6.91 -2.87
CA PHE A 63 -12.56 -5.96 -1.99
C PHE A 63 -13.03 -6.08 -0.54
N GLU A 64 -12.08 -6.09 0.37
CA GLU A 64 -12.30 -5.97 1.81
C GLU A 64 -11.23 -5.09 2.46
N ALA A 65 -11.58 -4.46 3.59
CA ALA A 65 -10.63 -3.67 4.37
C ALA A 65 -9.78 -4.58 5.27
N GLN A 66 -8.51 -4.22 5.47
CA GLN A 66 -7.66 -4.92 6.42
C GLN A 66 -8.20 -4.81 7.86
N SER A 67 -8.13 -5.90 8.61
CA SER A 67 -8.69 -5.99 9.96
C SER A 67 -7.79 -5.40 11.05
N ASN A 68 -6.50 -5.19 10.75
CA ASN A 68 -5.53 -4.59 11.67
C ASN A 68 -4.32 -4.03 10.89
N PRO A 69 -3.45 -3.21 11.50
CA PRO A 69 -2.35 -2.53 10.81
C PRO A 69 -1.31 -3.46 10.14
N ALA A 70 -1.20 -4.74 10.56
CA ALA A 70 -0.24 -5.70 10.00
C ALA A 70 -0.78 -6.47 8.78
N PHE A 71 -2.06 -6.36 8.46
CA PHE A 71 -2.74 -7.27 7.54
C PHE A 71 -2.91 -6.75 6.12
N CYS A 72 -2.20 -5.70 5.70
CA CYS A 72 -2.23 -5.24 4.32
C CYS A 72 -1.86 -6.35 3.32
N GLY A 73 -0.82 -7.13 3.59
CA GLY A 73 -0.41 -8.28 2.77
C GLY A 73 -1.46 -9.39 2.71
N PRO A 74 -1.88 -9.97 3.85
CA PRO A 74 -2.95 -10.97 3.90
C PRO A 74 -4.26 -10.52 3.25
N THR A 75 -4.67 -9.26 3.45
CA THR A 75 -5.88 -8.71 2.83
C THR A 75 -5.74 -8.63 1.31
N SER A 76 -4.63 -8.09 0.81
CA SER A 76 -4.35 -8.01 -0.62
C SER A 76 -4.32 -9.40 -1.26
N ALA A 77 -3.72 -10.39 -0.58
CA ALA A 77 -3.71 -11.78 -1.03
C ALA A 77 -5.12 -12.37 -1.07
N ALA A 78 -5.95 -12.19 -0.03
CA ALA A 78 -7.31 -12.70 0.01
C ALA A 78 -8.17 -12.14 -1.13
N ILE A 79 -8.08 -10.82 -1.39
CA ILE A 79 -8.78 -10.16 -2.49
C ILE A 79 -8.39 -10.78 -3.84
N VAL A 80 -7.08 -10.88 -4.11
CA VAL A 80 -6.56 -11.39 -5.38
C VAL A 80 -6.87 -12.87 -5.55
N LEU A 81 -6.68 -13.70 -4.52
CA LEU A 81 -6.99 -15.13 -4.57
C LEU A 81 -8.50 -15.37 -4.81
N ASN A 82 -9.38 -14.63 -4.13
CA ASN A 82 -10.83 -14.73 -4.39
C ASN A 82 -11.20 -14.30 -5.81
N ALA A 83 -10.53 -13.29 -6.36
CA ALA A 83 -10.72 -12.88 -7.74
C ALA A 83 -10.22 -13.95 -8.74
N ALA A 84 -9.04 -14.53 -8.49
CA ALA A 84 -8.41 -15.53 -9.36
C ALA A 84 -9.15 -16.88 -9.36
N TYR A 85 -9.58 -17.34 -8.21
CA TYR A 85 -10.32 -18.62 -8.08
C TYR A 85 -11.81 -18.51 -8.42
N GLY A 86 -12.38 -17.30 -8.38
CA GLY A 86 -13.78 -17.08 -8.66
C GLY A 86 -14.71 -17.87 -7.71
N ARG A 87 -15.76 -18.48 -8.27
CA ARG A 87 -16.77 -19.25 -7.51
C ARG A 87 -16.37 -20.72 -7.32
N ASN A 88 -15.14 -20.98 -6.92
CA ASN A 88 -14.67 -22.35 -6.68
C ASN A 88 -15.23 -22.89 -5.33
N PRO A 89 -16.02 -23.98 -5.32
CA PRO A 89 -16.61 -24.53 -4.09
C PRO A 89 -15.58 -25.19 -3.15
N ASN A 90 -14.37 -25.47 -3.66
CA ASN A 90 -13.30 -26.13 -2.90
C ASN A 90 -12.38 -25.15 -2.17
N LEU A 91 -12.73 -23.86 -2.13
CA LEU A 91 -12.00 -22.87 -1.35
C LEU A 91 -12.08 -23.16 0.15
N PRO A 92 -11.12 -22.67 0.94
CA PRO A 92 -11.21 -22.73 2.40
C PRO A 92 -12.53 -22.16 2.88
N ARG A 93 -13.11 -22.78 3.93
CA ARG A 93 -14.36 -22.31 4.52
C ARG A 93 -14.10 -21.15 5.48
N ASP A 94 -14.83 -20.06 5.32
CA ASP A 94 -14.78 -18.91 6.21
C ASP A 94 -15.77 -19.11 7.37
N TRP A 95 -15.23 -19.42 8.54
CA TRP A 95 -15.97 -19.54 9.80
C TRP A 95 -15.79 -18.30 10.69
N SER A 96 -14.92 -17.37 10.32
CA SER A 96 -14.46 -16.27 11.18
C SER A 96 -15.57 -15.30 11.57
N ARG A 97 -16.67 -15.26 10.81
CA ARG A 97 -17.82 -14.37 11.04
C ARG A 97 -19.06 -15.07 11.57
N LEU A 98 -18.93 -16.35 11.92
CA LEU A 98 -20.02 -17.15 12.52
C LEU A 98 -19.75 -17.28 14.01
N HIS A 99 -20.73 -16.92 14.83
CA HIS A 99 -20.67 -17.15 16.26
C HIS A 99 -21.24 -18.54 16.58
N GLU A 100 -20.68 -19.20 17.59
CA GLU A 100 -21.14 -20.51 18.03
C GLU A 100 -22.65 -20.49 18.36
N GLY A 101 -23.13 -19.39 18.95
CA GLY A 101 -24.54 -19.17 19.25
C GLY A 101 -25.45 -19.09 18.01
N ASP A 102 -24.91 -18.76 16.84
CA ASP A 102 -25.70 -18.64 15.61
C ASP A 102 -25.93 -20.00 14.95
N LEU A 103 -25.00 -20.95 15.13
CA LEU A 103 -25.03 -22.25 14.49
C LEU A 103 -26.26 -23.08 14.83
N LYS A 104 -26.84 -22.90 16.03
CA LYS A 104 -28.09 -23.55 16.45
C LYS A 104 -29.32 -23.14 15.64
N TYR A 105 -29.25 -21.99 14.93
CA TYR A 105 -30.31 -21.48 14.10
C TYR A 105 -30.11 -21.82 12.61
N ALA A 106 -28.95 -22.37 12.26
CA ALA A 106 -28.70 -22.82 10.89
C ALA A 106 -29.66 -23.97 10.52
N PRO A 107 -30.27 -23.95 9.32
CA PRO A 107 -31.11 -25.04 8.87
C PRO A 107 -30.33 -26.37 8.86
N PRO A 108 -30.97 -27.51 9.23
CA PRO A 108 -30.33 -28.81 9.11
C PRO A 108 -29.83 -29.05 7.68
N ASN A 109 -28.61 -29.58 7.54
CA ASN A 109 -27.96 -29.88 6.25
C ASN A 109 -27.51 -28.68 5.40
N ILE A 110 -27.51 -27.46 5.96
CA ILE A 110 -26.90 -26.28 5.32
C ILE A 110 -25.60 -25.96 6.08
N ASP A 111 -24.48 -25.94 5.33
CA ASP A 111 -23.22 -25.38 5.85
C ASP A 111 -23.30 -23.86 5.79
N PRO A 112 -23.35 -23.14 6.92
CA PRO A 112 -23.50 -21.69 6.92
C PRO A 112 -22.20 -20.95 6.55
N SER A 113 -21.07 -21.65 6.47
CA SER A 113 -19.80 -21.04 6.09
C SER A 113 -19.74 -20.76 4.59
N ILE A 114 -18.93 -19.77 4.22
CA ILE A 114 -18.74 -19.36 2.82
C ILE A 114 -17.39 -19.87 2.32
N PRO A 115 -17.31 -20.53 1.14
CA PRO A 115 -16.03 -20.90 0.53
C PRO A 115 -15.33 -19.65 -0.01
N ARG A 116 -14.28 -19.19 0.69
CA ARG A 116 -13.49 -18.02 0.32
C ARG A 116 -12.16 -17.97 1.05
N PHE A 117 -11.19 -17.29 0.46
CA PHE A 117 -10.00 -16.83 1.19
C PHE A 117 -10.36 -15.68 2.12
N THR A 118 -9.75 -15.66 3.30
CA THR A 118 -9.84 -14.57 4.27
C THR A 118 -8.43 -14.13 4.67
N GLN A 119 -8.32 -12.97 5.29
CA GLN A 119 -7.06 -12.45 5.85
C GLN A 119 -6.41 -13.43 6.85
N ASP A 120 -7.20 -14.29 7.47
CA ASP A 120 -6.75 -15.27 8.46
C ASP A 120 -6.36 -16.60 7.83
N ASN A 121 -7.15 -17.14 6.90
CA ASN A 121 -6.89 -18.48 6.34
C ASN A 121 -5.78 -18.48 5.29
N VAL A 122 -5.50 -17.36 4.59
CA VAL A 122 -4.36 -17.26 3.65
C VAL A 122 -3.03 -17.44 4.35
N ILE A 123 -2.91 -17.01 5.62
CA ILE A 123 -1.68 -17.09 6.40
C ILE A 123 -1.35 -18.55 6.75
N THR A 124 -2.34 -19.42 6.88
CA THR A 124 -2.14 -20.79 7.38
C THR A 124 -1.21 -21.66 6.51
N LYS A 125 -1.08 -21.32 5.23
CA LYS A 125 -0.16 -21.99 4.30
C LYS A 125 1.17 -21.24 4.12
N GLY A 126 1.29 -20.03 4.68
CA GLY A 126 2.52 -19.25 4.64
C GLY A 126 3.57 -19.77 5.62
N GLN A 127 4.82 -19.38 5.41
CA GLN A 127 5.92 -19.70 6.33
C GLN A 127 5.91 -18.84 7.60
N LYS A 128 5.30 -17.65 7.53
CA LYS A 128 5.19 -16.72 8.65
C LYS A 128 3.91 -16.99 9.41
N THR A 129 4.02 -17.25 10.71
CA THR A 129 2.86 -17.48 11.58
C THR A 129 2.06 -16.19 11.78
N ARG A 130 0.78 -16.30 12.17
CA ARG A 130 -0.03 -15.13 12.53
C ARG A 130 0.63 -14.26 13.61
N ALA A 131 1.23 -14.89 14.65
CA ALA A 131 1.92 -14.17 15.72
C ALA A 131 3.13 -13.38 15.17
N GLN A 132 3.89 -13.95 14.26
CA GLN A 132 5.00 -13.29 13.58
C GLN A 132 4.53 -12.14 12.68
N VAL A 133 3.39 -12.27 12.01
CA VAL A 133 2.77 -11.15 11.27
C VAL A 133 2.43 -10.00 12.20
N LEU A 134 2.02 -10.31 13.43
CA LEU A 134 1.68 -9.32 14.46
C LEU A 134 2.89 -8.82 15.26
N GLY A 135 4.10 -9.25 14.93
CA GLY A 135 5.35 -8.73 15.51
C GLY A 135 6.07 -9.67 16.48
N GLU A 136 5.63 -10.95 16.62
CA GLU A 136 6.48 -11.94 17.29
C GLU A 136 7.82 -12.05 16.55
N PRO A 137 8.96 -12.04 17.28
CA PRO A 137 10.26 -12.13 16.64
C PRO A 137 10.43 -13.43 15.81
N LEU A 138 11.07 -13.29 14.66
CA LEU A 138 11.44 -14.41 13.78
C LEU A 138 12.93 -14.32 13.43
N THR A 139 13.50 -15.46 12.99
CA THR A 139 14.90 -15.50 12.58
C THR A 139 15.03 -15.18 11.09
N LEU A 140 15.67 -14.06 10.77
CA LEU A 140 16.05 -13.68 9.40
C LEU A 140 17.60 -13.62 9.34
N ASN A 141 18.20 -14.35 8.40
CA ASN A 141 19.64 -14.39 8.22
C ASN A 141 20.43 -14.65 9.53
N GLY A 142 19.91 -15.57 10.38
CA GLY A 142 20.51 -15.95 11.65
C GLY A 142 20.33 -14.95 12.79
N LYS A 143 19.57 -13.87 12.60
CA LYS A 143 19.28 -12.86 13.62
C LYS A 143 17.81 -12.85 13.99
N GLN A 144 17.52 -12.64 15.28
CA GLN A 144 16.15 -12.39 15.74
C GLN A 144 15.74 -10.97 15.36
N VAL A 145 14.64 -10.85 14.61
CA VAL A 145 14.08 -9.54 14.19
C VAL A 145 12.58 -9.53 14.38
N THR A 146 12.06 -8.39 14.79
CA THR A 146 10.62 -8.11 14.71
C THR A 146 10.31 -7.61 13.31
N ASP A 147 9.46 -8.35 12.61
CA ASP A 147 9.07 -8.07 11.23
C ASP A 147 7.54 -8.00 11.13
N PHE A 148 7.01 -6.82 11.46
CA PHE A 148 5.57 -6.54 11.48
C PHE A 148 5.00 -6.51 10.06
N GLY A 149 3.91 -7.26 9.81
CA GLY A 149 3.32 -7.41 8.47
C GLY A 149 4.08 -8.41 7.60
N TYR A 150 4.18 -8.12 6.32
CA TYR A 150 4.86 -8.94 5.30
C TYR A 150 5.88 -8.12 4.52
N GLN A 151 7.01 -8.72 4.21
CA GLN A 151 7.86 -8.29 3.10
C GLN A 151 7.32 -8.86 1.80
N VAL A 152 7.62 -8.23 0.67
CA VAL A 152 7.10 -8.65 -0.63
C VAL A 152 7.44 -10.10 -0.98
N ARG A 153 8.65 -10.58 -0.61
CA ARG A 153 9.08 -11.97 -0.83
C ARG A 153 8.30 -12.97 0.01
N GLN A 154 8.06 -12.66 1.26
CA GLN A 154 7.24 -13.50 2.14
C GLN A 154 5.78 -13.60 1.64
N LEU A 155 5.27 -12.50 1.08
CA LEU A 155 3.95 -12.48 0.46
C LEU A 155 3.89 -13.33 -0.81
N ASP A 156 4.93 -13.27 -1.65
CA ASP A 156 5.07 -14.12 -2.84
C ASP A 156 5.04 -15.61 -2.48
N GLU A 157 5.79 -16.00 -1.45
CA GLU A 157 5.80 -17.39 -0.95
C GLU A 157 4.40 -17.81 -0.45
N MET A 158 3.70 -16.95 0.28
CA MET A 158 2.34 -17.20 0.76
C MET A 158 1.35 -17.36 -0.40
N LEU A 159 1.43 -16.51 -1.42
CA LEU A 159 0.58 -16.61 -2.62
C LEU A 159 0.80 -17.94 -3.35
N ARG A 160 2.05 -18.31 -3.61
CA ARG A 160 2.39 -19.62 -4.22
C ARG A 160 1.91 -20.80 -3.39
N ALA A 161 2.06 -20.75 -2.07
CA ALA A 161 1.55 -21.77 -1.17
C ALA A 161 0.01 -21.91 -1.21
N ASN A 162 -0.70 -20.84 -1.60
CA ASN A 162 -2.15 -20.85 -1.82
C ASN A 162 -2.55 -21.22 -3.26
N GLY A 163 -1.58 -21.59 -4.12
CA GLY A 163 -1.83 -22.33 -5.37
C GLY A 163 -1.85 -21.47 -6.64
N VAL A 164 -1.52 -20.18 -6.59
CA VAL A 164 -1.38 -19.32 -7.78
C VAL A 164 0.05 -19.30 -8.28
N THR A 165 0.23 -18.99 -9.56
CA THR A 165 1.55 -18.73 -10.15
C THR A 165 1.94 -17.28 -9.90
N THR A 166 3.23 -17.03 -9.64
CA THR A 166 3.72 -15.68 -9.33
C THR A 166 5.04 -15.36 -10.02
N LYS A 167 5.25 -14.09 -10.34
CA LYS A 167 6.55 -13.51 -10.71
C LYS A 167 6.83 -12.34 -9.78
N LEU A 168 7.76 -12.53 -8.84
CA LEU A 168 8.25 -11.48 -7.95
C LEU A 168 9.27 -10.61 -8.68
N THR A 169 9.13 -9.29 -8.57
CA THR A 169 10.12 -8.32 -9.02
C THR A 169 10.48 -7.36 -7.89
N ILE A 170 11.75 -7.34 -7.51
CA ILE A 170 12.31 -6.33 -6.60
C ILE A 170 12.69 -5.11 -7.43
N VAL A 171 12.27 -3.93 -7.01
CA VAL A 171 12.55 -2.67 -7.72
C VAL A 171 13.75 -2.00 -7.08
N ASP A 172 14.92 -2.28 -7.62
CA ASP A 172 16.19 -1.66 -7.25
C ASP A 172 16.63 -0.61 -8.30
N GLU A 173 17.83 -0.07 -8.14
CA GLU A 173 18.39 0.94 -9.03
C GLU A 173 18.70 0.42 -10.45
N ASN A 174 18.80 -0.91 -10.63
CA ASN A 174 19.08 -1.53 -11.94
C ASN A 174 17.80 -1.76 -12.75
N LYS A 175 16.63 -1.75 -12.11
CA LYS A 175 15.35 -1.95 -12.79
C LYS A 175 14.87 -0.63 -13.40
N LEU A 176 14.77 -0.58 -14.73
CA LEU A 176 14.34 0.63 -15.45
C LEU A 176 12.85 0.92 -15.20
N ASP A 177 12.52 2.21 -15.07
CA ASP A 177 11.15 2.66 -14.82
C ASP A 177 10.20 2.26 -15.95
N ASP A 178 10.66 2.32 -17.20
CA ASP A 178 9.88 1.91 -18.37
C ASP A 178 9.58 0.41 -18.38
N ASP A 179 10.52 -0.43 -17.94
CA ASP A 179 10.29 -1.88 -17.82
C ASP A 179 9.25 -2.17 -16.76
N VAL A 180 9.32 -1.50 -15.59
CA VAL A 180 8.32 -1.63 -14.52
C VAL A 180 6.94 -1.25 -15.02
N ARG A 181 6.83 -0.06 -15.65
CA ARG A 181 5.56 0.40 -16.24
C ARG A 181 4.99 -0.62 -17.22
N THR A 182 5.81 -1.06 -18.15
CA THR A 182 5.41 -2.01 -19.22
C THR A 182 4.91 -3.31 -18.63
N GLU A 183 5.66 -3.93 -17.71
CA GLU A 183 5.25 -5.19 -17.07
C GLU A 183 3.92 -5.07 -16.32
N LEU A 184 3.72 -3.97 -15.59
CA LEU A 184 2.48 -3.72 -14.84
C LEU A 184 1.28 -3.49 -15.77
N VAL A 185 1.46 -2.67 -16.83
CA VAL A 185 0.40 -2.37 -17.80
C VAL A 185 0.00 -3.62 -18.58
N GLU A 186 0.96 -4.39 -19.09
CA GLU A 186 0.68 -5.64 -19.80
C GLU A 186 -0.07 -6.65 -18.94
N ASN A 187 0.26 -6.73 -17.64
CA ASN A 187 -0.46 -7.59 -16.70
C ASN A 187 -1.92 -7.13 -16.54
N LEU A 188 -2.17 -5.84 -16.30
CA LEU A 188 -3.51 -5.27 -16.14
C LEU A 188 -4.39 -5.34 -17.41
N GLN A 189 -3.79 -5.64 -18.58
CA GLN A 189 -4.48 -5.87 -19.84
C GLN A 189 -4.88 -7.34 -20.06
N ARG A 190 -4.30 -8.28 -19.32
CA ARG A 190 -4.57 -9.72 -19.47
C ARG A 190 -5.59 -10.17 -18.44
N ARG A 191 -6.60 -10.91 -18.92
CA ARG A 191 -7.63 -11.48 -18.05
C ARG A 191 -7.07 -12.60 -17.18
N GLY A 192 -7.40 -12.57 -15.89
CA GLY A 192 -6.96 -13.54 -14.91
C GLY A 192 -5.56 -13.27 -14.34
N ASP A 193 -4.93 -12.17 -14.76
CA ASP A 193 -3.65 -11.72 -14.24
C ASP A 193 -3.85 -10.54 -13.28
N TYR A 194 -3.16 -10.57 -12.15
CA TYR A 194 -3.30 -9.57 -11.08
C TYR A 194 -1.96 -9.02 -10.64
N VAL A 195 -1.97 -7.86 -10.01
CA VAL A 195 -0.77 -7.23 -9.46
C VAL A 195 -0.99 -6.89 -7.99
N ILE A 196 -0.01 -7.23 -7.16
CA ILE A 196 0.12 -6.68 -5.80
C ILE A 196 1.44 -5.90 -5.74
N ILE A 197 1.39 -4.69 -5.20
CA ILE A 197 2.54 -3.81 -4.99
C ILE A 197 2.89 -3.69 -3.51
N ALA A 198 4.17 -3.55 -3.21
CA ALA A 198 4.68 -3.17 -1.89
C ALA A 198 5.44 -1.85 -2.02
N PHE A 199 5.07 -0.84 -1.24
CA PHE A 199 5.65 0.51 -1.32
C PHE A 199 5.74 1.16 0.07
N LEU A 200 6.53 2.22 0.18
CA LEU A 200 6.60 3.05 1.38
C LEU A 200 5.71 4.28 1.21
N ARG A 201 4.68 4.43 2.05
CA ARG A 201 3.72 5.55 1.99
C ARG A 201 4.40 6.93 2.03
N GLU A 202 5.34 7.13 2.93
CA GLU A 202 6.07 8.41 3.05
C GLU A 202 6.83 8.78 1.77
N ALA A 203 7.30 7.78 1.01
CA ALA A 203 8.02 8.02 -0.25
C ALA A 203 7.11 8.47 -1.38
N VAL A 204 5.80 8.19 -1.28
CA VAL A 204 4.77 8.59 -2.26
C VAL A 204 3.93 9.78 -1.81
N GLY A 205 4.24 10.38 -0.66
CA GLY A 205 3.52 11.56 -0.16
C GLY A 205 2.33 11.24 0.74
N GLU A 206 2.11 9.97 1.08
CA GLU A 206 1.09 9.55 2.04
C GLU A 206 1.65 9.50 3.46
N ARG A 207 0.75 9.51 4.44
CA ARG A 207 1.13 9.28 5.84
C ARG A 207 1.21 7.78 6.13
N GLY A 208 2.19 7.38 6.93
CA GLY A 208 2.38 6.00 7.39
C GLY A 208 3.61 5.32 6.81
N GLY A 209 3.83 4.08 7.21
CA GLY A 209 5.00 3.28 6.87
C GLY A 209 4.80 2.38 5.63
N PRO A 210 5.41 1.17 5.65
CA PRO A 210 5.26 0.17 4.59
C PRO A 210 3.81 -0.20 4.33
N HIS A 211 3.47 -0.42 3.06
CA HIS A 211 2.12 -0.81 2.66
C HIS A 211 2.13 -1.77 1.47
N ILE A 212 1.09 -2.59 1.41
CA ILE A 212 0.87 -3.57 0.34
C ILE A 212 -0.58 -3.45 -0.11
N SER A 213 -0.81 -3.34 -1.43
CA SER A 213 -2.15 -3.24 -2.01
C SER A 213 -2.20 -3.77 -3.44
N PRO A 214 -3.36 -4.23 -3.94
CA PRO A 214 -3.53 -4.56 -5.35
C PRO A 214 -3.55 -3.30 -6.23
N LEU A 215 -3.16 -3.47 -7.50
CA LEU A 215 -3.43 -2.50 -8.56
C LEU A 215 -4.70 -2.87 -9.30
N GLY A 216 -5.55 -1.86 -9.57
CA GLY A 216 -6.83 -2.06 -10.26
C GLY A 216 -6.84 -1.68 -11.74
N ALA A 217 -6.10 -0.64 -12.12
CA ALA A 217 -6.10 -0.10 -13.47
C ALA A 217 -4.87 0.76 -13.76
N TYR A 218 -4.66 1.09 -15.05
CA TYR A 218 -3.70 2.08 -15.50
C TYR A 218 -4.36 3.04 -16.48
N ASP A 219 -4.17 4.34 -16.25
CA ASP A 219 -4.59 5.42 -17.14
C ASP A 219 -3.37 5.97 -17.90
N ALA A 220 -3.34 5.72 -19.21
CA ALA A 220 -2.22 6.10 -20.07
C ALA A 220 -2.10 7.62 -20.28
N GLU A 221 -3.21 8.35 -20.21
CA GLU A 221 -3.20 9.81 -20.41
C GLU A 221 -2.48 10.53 -19.26
N SER A 222 -2.70 10.09 -18.03
CA SER A 222 -2.07 10.67 -16.84
C SER A 222 -0.85 9.87 -16.35
N ASP A 223 -0.42 8.82 -17.06
CA ASP A 223 0.64 7.89 -16.65
C ASP A 223 0.51 7.50 -15.17
N SER A 224 -0.67 6.99 -14.77
CA SER A 224 -0.95 6.66 -13.37
C SER A 224 -1.64 5.32 -13.19
N PHE A 225 -1.34 4.66 -12.07
CA PHE A 225 -1.94 3.41 -11.64
C PHE A 225 -2.99 3.66 -10.56
N LEU A 226 -4.12 2.94 -10.62
CA LEU A 226 -5.11 2.91 -9.56
C LEU A 226 -4.68 1.92 -8.48
N VAL A 227 -4.31 2.44 -7.32
CA VAL A 227 -3.99 1.67 -6.11
C VAL A 227 -5.27 1.41 -5.34
N LEU A 228 -5.61 0.14 -5.13
CA LEU A 228 -6.76 -0.29 -4.34
C LEU A 228 -6.35 -0.43 -2.88
N ASP A 229 -6.18 0.70 -2.19
CA ASP A 229 -5.68 0.70 -0.82
C ASP A 229 -6.61 -0.09 0.11
N VAL A 230 -6.04 -1.08 0.79
CA VAL A 230 -6.78 -1.98 1.69
C VAL A 230 -6.95 -1.43 3.11
N ASN A 231 -6.42 -0.23 3.39
CA ASN A 231 -6.57 0.44 4.69
C ASN A 231 -7.35 1.76 4.57
N PRO A 232 -8.69 1.72 4.48
CA PRO A 232 -9.51 2.92 4.32
C PRO A 232 -9.45 3.89 5.50
N ALA A 233 -8.90 3.47 6.65
CA ALA A 233 -8.63 4.36 7.77
C ALA A 233 -7.39 5.25 7.55
N SER A 234 -6.54 4.91 6.60
CA SER A 234 -5.30 5.64 6.30
C SER A 234 -5.32 6.34 4.94
N ALA A 235 -5.92 5.72 3.93
CA ALA A 235 -5.98 6.27 2.57
C ALA A 235 -7.21 5.77 1.80
N ASP A 236 -7.65 6.58 0.84
CA ASP A 236 -8.63 6.17 -0.18
C ASP A 236 -7.94 5.35 -1.29
N TRP A 237 -8.73 4.77 -2.19
CA TRP A 237 -8.21 4.37 -3.49
C TRP A 237 -7.75 5.61 -4.25
N VAL A 238 -6.52 5.55 -4.78
CA VAL A 238 -5.90 6.70 -5.43
C VAL A 238 -5.27 6.32 -6.76
N TRP A 239 -5.31 7.24 -7.71
CA TRP A 239 -4.48 7.25 -8.89
C TRP A 239 -3.12 7.82 -8.51
N MET A 240 -2.11 6.99 -8.61
CA MET A 240 -0.73 7.32 -8.26
C MET A 240 0.11 7.37 -9.52
N PRO A 241 0.79 8.50 -9.81
CA PRO A 241 1.69 8.62 -10.95
C PRO A 241 2.74 7.52 -10.96
N THR A 242 3.06 6.97 -12.14
CA THR A 242 4.00 5.85 -12.30
C THR A 242 5.35 6.12 -11.63
N LYS A 243 5.92 7.31 -11.82
CA LYS A 243 7.18 7.70 -11.16
C LYS A 243 7.08 7.68 -9.64
N THR A 244 5.96 8.17 -9.10
CA THR A 244 5.72 8.20 -7.65
C THR A 244 5.59 6.79 -7.09
N LEU A 245 4.86 5.91 -7.77
CA LEU A 245 4.73 4.49 -7.39
C LEU A 245 6.09 3.78 -7.39
N ILE A 246 6.86 3.91 -8.47
CA ILE A 246 8.20 3.30 -8.59
C ILE A 246 9.13 3.80 -7.50
N LYS A 247 9.12 5.10 -7.20
CA LYS A 247 9.88 5.67 -6.09
C LYS A 247 9.51 5.02 -4.75
N GLY A 248 8.21 4.77 -4.51
CA GLY A 248 7.74 4.08 -3.30
C GLY A 248 8.24 2.62 -3.23
N MET A 249 8.23 1.90 -4.36
CA MET A 249 8.74 0.53 -4.47
C MET A 249 10.27 0.47 -4.36
N ARG A 250 11.01 1.46 -4.86
CA ARG A 250 12.50 1.53 -4.82
C ARG A 250 13.06 1.82 -3.42
N THR A 251 12.24 1.74 -2.39
CA THR A 251 12.66 1.93 -1.01
C THR A 251 13.07 0.61 -0.36
N PHE A 252 14.16 0.65 0.42
CA PHE A 252 14.65 -0.52 1.15
C PHE A 252 13.67 -0.95 2.24
N ASP A 253 13.48 -2.25 2.40
CA ASP A 253 12.75 -2.86 3.50
C ASP A 253 13.74 -3.49 4.50
N LYS A 254 13.46 -4.66 5.04
CA LYS A 254 14.33 -5.32 6.04
C LYS A 254 15.59 -5.95 5.45
N ILE A 255 15.48 -6.53 4.24
CA ILE A 255 16.58 -7.27 3.60
C ILE A 255 16.84 -6.88 2.15
N GLU A 256 15.87 -6.31 1.47
CA GLU A 256 15.93 -5.88 0.07
C GLU A 256 14.95 -4.74 -0.18
N ASN A 257 14.94 -4.16 -1.38
CA ASN A 257 13.92 -3.17 -1.73
C ASN A 257 12.54 -3.81 -1.82
N ARG A 258 11.53 -2.96 -1.82
CA ARG A 258 10.15 -3.32 -2.13
C ARG A 258 10.01 -3.60 -3.63
N GLY A 259 8.81 -3.86 -4.07
CA GLY A 259 8.54 -4.16 -5.47
C GLY A 259 7.12 -4.61 -5.69
N TYR A 260 6.94 -5.55 -6.62
CA TYR A 260 5.62 -6.05 -6.98
C TYR A 260 5.63 -7.54 -7.29
N ILE A 261 4.45 -8.12 -7.24
CA ILE A 261 4.19 -9.51 -7.60
C ILE A 261 3.15 -9.50 -8.72
N LEU A 262 3.51 -10.08 -9.87
CA LEU A 262 2.56 -10.43 -10.91
C LEU A 262 2.00 -11.80 -10.58
N ILE A 263 0.69 -11.94 -10.63
CA ILE A 263 -0.03 -13.14 -10.19
C ILE A 263 -0.86 -13.63 -11.36
N GLY A 264 -0.58 -14.84 -11.81
CA GLY A 264 -1.35 -15.54 -12.83
C GLY A 264 -2.41 -16.47 -12.23
N PRO A 265 -3.15 -17.20 -13.08
CA PRO A 265 -4.20 -18.10 -12.66
C PRO A 265 -3.67 -19.25 -11.78
N PRO A 266 -4.55 -19.86 -10.96
CA PRO A 266 -4.23 -21.05 -10.16
C PRO A 266 -3.99 -22.31 -11.01
#